data_9e44ead440f79ea5b43b273428556d82
#
_entry.id   9e44ead440f79ea5b43b273428556d82
#
_cell.length_a   1.000
_cell.length_b   1.000
_cell.length_c   1.000
_cell.angle_alpha   90.00
_cell.angle_beta   90.00
_cell.angle_gamma   90.00
#
_symmetry.space_group_name_H-M   'P 1'
#
loop_
_entity.id
_entity.type
_entity.pdbx_description
1 polymer ?
#
loop_
_entity_poly.entity_id
_entity_poly.type
_entity_poly.pdbx_seq_one_letter_code
_entity_poly.pdbx_strand_id
1 'polypeptide(L)'
;MVNVFRKLIRKEFGDRKYDQYVGSYHKKMLEKNFDYRNLQNEEIYNDIYNNLKDKDLESLKKMFDRLTESMLKVVKISRTYFSILIVFLAGAFFLITRDLVPWVTMVSIILMSCCFLYKTYEYVANKFCYIDARIIIVYKSVLDQLLKGYRKKAL
;
A
#
# COMPACT_ATOMS: atom_id res chain seq x y z
N MET A 1 3.25 1.45 -12.86
CA MET A 1 3.76 1.03 -11.54
C MET A 1 2.57 0.59 -10.70
N VAL A 2 2.57 -0.61 -10.14
CA VAL A 2 1.41 -1.15 -9.43
C VAL A 2 1.58 -0.85 -7.94
N ASN A 3 0.49 -0.44 -7.27
CA ASN A 3 0.42 -0.28 -5.83
C ASN A 3 0.94 -1.55 -5.11
N VAL A 4 1.74 -1.38 -4.07
CA VAL A 4 2.36 -2.48 -3.30
C VAL A 4 1.31 -3.42 -2.72
N PHE A 5 0.23 -2.88 -2.14
CA PHE A 5 -0.85 -3.67 -1.55
C PHE A 5 -1.63 -4.46 -2.59
N ARG A 6 -1.97 -3.84 -3.73
CA ARG A 6 -2.60 -4.52 -4.87
C ARG A 6 -1.77 -5.70 -5.36
N LYS A 7 -0.45 -5.49 -5.51
CA LYS A 7 0.47 -6.55 -5.93
C LYS A 7 0.49 -7.72 -4.94
N LEU A 8 0.47 -7.42 -3.63
CA LEU A 8 0.42 -8.45 -2.59
C LEU A 8 -0.90 -9.25 -2.67
N ILE A 9 -2.05 -8.57 -2.68
CA ILE A 9 -3.37 -9.21 -2.67
C ILE A 9 -3.53 -10.11 -3.91
N ARG A 10 -3.16 -9.61 -5.09
CA ARG A 10 -3.18 -10.40 -6.32
C ARG A 10 -2.27 -11.62 -6.28
N LYS A 11 -1.10 -11.49 -5.65
CA LYS A 11 -0.16 -12.60 -5.47
C LYS A 11 -0.72 -13.69 -4.53
N GLU A 12 -1.40 -13.29 -3.45
CA GLU A 12 -1.89 -14.22 -2.42
C GLU A 12 -3.23 -14.87 -2.79
N PHE A 13 -4.13 -14.14 -3.45
CA PHE A 13 -5.51 -14.57 -3.73
C PHE A 13 -5.85 -14.67 -5.21
N GLY A 14 -5.00 -14.15 -6.10
CA GLY A 14 -5.24 -14.07 -7.53
C GLY A 14 -6.05 -12.86 -7.97
N ASP A 15 -6.04 -12.57 -9.29
CA ASP A 15 -6.69 -11.39 -9.86
C ASP A 15 -8.21 -11.43 -9.70
N ARG A 16 -8.84 -12.59 -9.92
CA ARG A 16 -10.30 -12.75 -9.82
C ARG A 16 -10.83 -12.41 -8.44
N LYS A 17 -10.18 -12.88 -7.37
CA LYS A 17 -10.60 -12.59 -5.99
C LYS A 17 -10.33 -11.13 -5.63
N TYR A 18 -9.21 -10.57 -6.09
CA TYR A 18 -8.94 -9.17 -5.93
C TYR A 18 -10.08 -8.29 -6.51
N ASP A 19 -10.48 -8.54 -7.75
CA ASP A 19 -11.54 -7.78 -8.41
C ASP A 19 -12.91 -7.97 -7.71
N GLN A 20 -13.18 -9.15 -7.17
CA GLN A 20 -14.36 -9.42 -6.34
C GLN A 20 -14.35 -8.61 -5.06
N TYR A 21 -13.21 -8.56 -4.33
CA TYR A 21 -13.08 -7.78 -3.10
C TYR A 21 -13.24 -6.29 -3.35
N VAL A 22 -12.62 -5.77 -4.42
CA VAL A 22 -12.78 -4.36 -4.82
C VAL A 22 -14.24 -4.06 -5.15
N GLY A 23 -14.92 -4.95 -5.91
CA GLY A 23 -16.34 -4.81 -6.23
C GLY A 23 -17.24 -4.77 -5.00
N SER A 24 -17.01 -5.67 -4.02
CA SER A 24 -17.74 -5.70 -2.74
C SER A 24 -17.57 -4.40 -1.95
N TYR A 25 -16.34 -3.82 -1.91
CA TYR A 25 -16.12 -2.53 -1.28
C TYR A 25 -16.80 -1.38 -2.02
N HIS A 26 -16.72 -1.35 -3.36
CA HIS A 26 -17.42 -0.32 -4.15
C HIS A 26 -18.93 -0.36 -3.93
N LYS A 27 -19.54 -1.55 -3.93
CA LYS A 27 -20.97 -1.72 -3.66
C LYS A 27 -21.35 -1.15 -2.30
N LYS A 28 -20.59 -1.47 -1.24
CA LYS A 28 -20.83 -0.93 0.09
C LYS A 28 -20.65 0.60 0.17
N MET A 29 -19.68 1.15 -0.54
CA MET A 29 -19.49 2.63 -0.57
C MET A 29 -20.63 3.39 -1.22
N LEU A 30 -21.43 2.74 -2.05
CA LEU A 30 -22.61 3.33 -2.70
C LEU A 30 -23.88 3.24 -1.84
N GLU A 31 -23.86 2.51 -0.74
CA GLU A 31 -24.99 2.41 0.18
C GLU A 31 -25.17 3.74 0.95
N LYS A 32 -26.43 4.24 1.04
CA LYS A 32 -26.77 5.55 1.63
C LYS A 32 -26.34 5.74 3.11
N ASN A 33 -26.15 4.64 3.85
CA ASN A 33 -25.77 4.65 5.27
C ASN A 33 -24.32 4.14 5.49
N PHE A 34 -23.44 4.43 4.55
CA PHE A 34 -22.08 3.97 4.65
C PHE A 34 -21.33 4.65 5.81
N ASP A 35 -21.04 3.88 6.86
CA ASP A 35 -20.17 4.34 7.96
C ASP A 35 -18.69 4.06 7.62
N TYR A 36 -17.94 5.13 7.37
CA TYR A 36 -16.50 5.07 7.11
C TYR A 36 -15.69 4.49 8.28
N ARG A 37 -16.25 4.42 9.48
CA ARG A 37 -15.59 3.88 10.67
C ARG A 37 -15.78 2.36 10.80
N ASN A 38 -16.92 1.84 10.37
CA ASN A 38 -17.28 0.42 10.49
C ASN A 38 -17.08 -0.32 9.17
N LEU A 39 -15.83 -0.56 8.81
CA LEU A 39 -15.43 -1.11 7.52
C LEU A 39 -15.00 -2.57 7.59
N GLN A 40 -15.38 -3.29 8.62
CA GLN A 40 -15.25 -4.74 8.63
C GLN A 40 -16.22 -5.31 7.60
N ASN A 41 -15.68 -5.71 6.45
CA ASN A 41 -16.44 -6.48 5.48
C ASN A 41 -16.41 -7.94 5.92
N GLU A 42 -17.43 -8.38 6.65
CA GLU A 42 -17.56 -9.75 7.15
C GLU A 42 -17.50 -10.78 6.01
N GLU A 43 -18.04 -10.45 4.84
CA GLU A 43 -18.00 -11.30 3.66
C GLU A 43 -16.55 -11.56 3.23
N ILE A 44 -15.75 -10.49 3.09
CA ILE A 44 -14.33 -10.59 2.71
C ILE A 44 -13.53 -11.27 3.82
N TYR A 45 -13.83 -10.96 5.08
CA TYR A 45 -13.19 -11.60 6.23
C TYR A 45 -13.41 -13.12 6.20
N ASN A 46 -14.65 -13.56 6.04
CA ASN A 46 -15.03 -14.98 6.02
C ASN A 46 -14.42 -15.69 4.80
N ASP A 47 -14.40 -15.06 3.62
CA ASP A 47 -13.76 -15.66 2.44
C ASP A 47 -12.25 -15.82 2.65
N ILE A 48 -11.55 -14.79 3.15
CA ILE A 48 -10.12 -14.87 3.46
C ILE A 48 -9.86 -15.93 4.53
N TYR A 49 -10.66 -15.96 5.60
CA TYR A 49 -10.51 -16.94 6.68
C TYR A 49 -10.67 -18.37 6.15
N ASN A 50 -11.72 -18.64 5.36
CA ASN A 50 -11.95 -19.97 4.78
C ASN A 50 -10.84 -20.41 3.83
N ASN A 51 -10.21 -19.47 3.11
CA ASN A 51 -9.07 -19.76 2.24
C ASN A 51 -7.76 -20.06 3.00
N LEU A 52 -7.64 -19.59 4.23
CA LEU A 52 -6.40 -19.68 5.01
C LEU A 52 -6.44 -20.68 6.17
N LYS A 53 -7.63 -21.04 6.68
CA LYS A 53 -7.79 -21.90 7.87
C LYS A 53 -7.11 -23.26 7.77
N ASP A 54 -7.05 -23.81 6.56
CA ASP A 54 -6.50 -25.16 6.29
C ASP A 54 -5.00 -25.12 5.93
N LYS A 55 -4.36 -23.93 5.96
CA LYS A 55 -2.92 -23.78 5.69
C LYS A 55 -2.10 -24.12 6.94
N ASP A 56 -0.94 -24.70 6.71
CA ASP A 56 0.04 -25.00 7.75
C ASP A 56 0.64 -23.73 8.37
N LEU A 57 1.14 -23.86 9.59
CA LEU A 57 1.70 -22.76 10.37
C LEU A 57 2.86 -22.06 9.66
N GLU A 58 3.70 -22.82 8.94
CA GLU A 58 4.86 -22.27 8.24
C GLU A 58 4.43 -21.37 7.07
N SER A 59 3.43 -21.81 6.29
CA SER A 59 2.84 -21.02 5.22
C SER A 59 2.19 -19.74 5.74
N LEU A 60 1.45 -19.80 6.86
CA LEU A 60 0.84 -18.62 7.49
C LEU A 60 1.90 -17.61 7.96
N LYS A 61 3.02 -18.09 8.54
CA LYS A 61 4.14 -17.22 8.93
C LYS A 61 4.76 -16.54 7.70
N LYS A 62 5.04 -17.28 6.64
CA LYS A 62 5.58 -16.71 5.38
C LYS A 62 4.64 -15.66 4.77
N MET A 63 3.32 -15.89 4.85
CA MET A 63 2.32 -14.92 4.38
C MET A 63 2.32 -13.67 5.26
N PHE A 64 2.43 -13.82 6.57
CA PHE A 64 2.53 -12.70 7.52
C PHE A 64 3.80 -11.87 7.32
N ASP A 65 4.94 -12.51 7.07
CA ASP A 65 6.21 -11.84 6.79
C ASP A 65 6.13 -11.02 5.50
N ARG A 66 5.56 -11.57 4.42
CA ARG A 66 5.33 -10.84 3.17
C ARG A 66 4.39 -9.64 3.35
N LEU A 67 3.36 -9.81 4.17
CA LEU A 67 2.45 -8.72 4.52
C LEU A 67 3.20 -7.60 5.24
N THR A 68 3.96 -7.95 6.27
CA THR A 68 4.76 -7.00 7.06
C THR A 68 5.78 -6.27 6.18
N GLU A 69 6.49 -7.00 5.32
CA GLU A 69 7.43 -6.40 4.37
C GLU A 69 6.74 -5.40 3.42
N SER A 70 5.54 -5.74 2.94
CA SER A 70 4.76 -4.84 2.08
C SER A 70 4.31 -3.58 2.81
N MET A 71 3.88 -3.69 4.07
CA MET A 71 3.54 -2.53 4.90
C MET A 71 4.77 -1.64 5.15
N LEU A 72 5.93 -2.23 5.46
CA LEU A 72 7.19 -1.49 5.62
C LEU A 72 7.62 -0.79 4.33
N LYS A 73 7.42 -1.42 3.16
CA LYS A 73 7.69 -0.77 1.86
C LYS A 73 6.86 0.49 1.65
N VAL A 74 5.57 0.46 1.97
CA VAL A 74 4.69 1.64 1.85
C VAL A 74 5.15 2.76 2.77
N VAL A 75 5.51 2.44 4.03
CA VAL A 75 6.06 3.42 4.98
C VAL A 75 7.37 4.01 4.45
N LYS A 76 8.27 3.16 3.91
CA LYS A 76 9.54 3.61 3.32
C LYS A 76 9.31 4.54 2.13
N ILE A 77 8.37 4.23 1.23
CA ILE A 77 8.02 5.09 0.09
C ILE A 77 7.58 6.47 0.60
N SER A 78 6.70 6.52 1.60
CA SER A 78 6.23 7.77 2.19
C SER A 78 7.39 8.59 2.79
N ARG A 79 8.24 7.96 3.59
CA ARG A 79 9.41 8.62 4.20
C ARG A 79 10.39 9.15 3.14
N THR A 80 10.69 8.33 2.14
CA THR A 80 11.61 8.70 1.05
C THR A 80 11.05 9.88 0.24
N TYR A 81 9.74 9.93 0.02
CA TYR A 81 9.10 11.04 -0.70
C TYR A 81 9.33 12.39 0.02
N PHE A 82 9.16 12.46 1.34
CA PHE A 82 9.41 13.69 2.09
C PHE A 82 10.87 14.14 2.00
N SER A 83 11.82 13.20 2.05
CA SER A 83 13.25 13.54 1.88
C SER A 83 13.52 14.10 0.47
N ILE A 84 12.93 13.51 -0.57
CA ILE A 84 13.08 13.98 -1.95
C ILE A 84 12.44 15.35 -2.14
N LEU A 85 11.29 15.63 -1.50
CA LEU A 85 10.65 16.94 -1.53
C LEU A 85 11.59 18.02 -0.97
N ILE A 86 12.23 17.76 0.17
CA ILE A 86 13.18 18.71 0.78
C ILE A 86 14.37 18.95 -0.16
N VAL A 87 14.95 17.88 -0.72
CA VAL A 87 16.09 17.99 -1.66
C VAL A 87 15.69 18.76 -2.92
N PHE A 88 14.49 18.51 -3.45
CA PHE A 88 13.98 19.24 -4.62
C PHE A 88 13.85 20.74 -4.34
N LEU A 89 13.24 21.12 -3.20
CA LEU A 89 13.08 22.53 -2.83
C LEU A 89 14.42 23.21 -2.60
N ALA A 90 15.35 22.57 -1.88
CA ALA A 90 16.69 23.11 -1.64
C ALA A 90 17.50 23.25 -2.93
N GLY A 91 17.44 22.25 -3.81
CA GLY A 91 18.11 22.27 -5.11
C GLY A 91 17.55 23.35 -6.06
N ALA A 92 16.22 23.50 -6.11
CA ALA A 92 15.59 24.55 -6.90
C ALA A 92 15.96 25.93 -6.40
N PHE A 93 15.93 26.13 -5.07
CA PHE A 93 16.37 27.40 -4.45
C PHE A 93 17.85 27.70 -4.75
N PHE A 94 18.74 26.71 -4.64
CA PHE A 94 20.16 26.86 -4.95
C PHE A 94 20.36 27.24 -6.42
N LEU A 95 19.69 26.61 -7.36
CA LEU A 95 19.81 26.91 -8.79
C LEU A 95 19.32 28.32 -9.15
N ILE A 96 18.27 28.81 -8.48
CA ILE A 96 17.69 30.14 -8.71
C ILE A 96 18.60 31.24 -8.11
N THR A 97 19.24 30.99 -6.96
CA THR A 97 20.06 32.01 -6.25
C THR A 97 21.50 32.09 -6.78
N ARG A 98 21.96 31.13 -7.56
CA ARG A 98 23.27 31.16 -8.21
C ARG A 98 23.13 31.75 -9.62
N ASP A 99 23.93 32.76 -9.92
CA ASP A 99 24.03 33.37 -11.26
C ASP A 99 24.71 32.41 -12.27
N LEU A 100 24.09 31.25 -12.45
CA LEU A 100 24.50 30.26 -13.44
C LEU A 100 24.01 30.68 -14.84
N VAL A 101 24.66 30.14 -15.89
CA VAL A 101 24.22 30.34 -17.26
C VAL A 101 22.74 29.92 -17.36
N PRO A 102 21.84 30.80 -17.86
CA PRO A 102 20.39 30.57 -17.87
C PRO A 102 19.95 29.21 -18.46
N TRP A 103 20.64 28.78 -19.53
CA TRP A 103 20.39 27.48 -20.15
C TRP A 103 20.65 26.29 -19.20
N VAL A 104 21.76 26.34 -18.46
CA VAL A 104 22.10 25.27 -17.47
C VAL A 104 21.06 25.20 -16.37
N THR A 105 20.64 26.35 -15.84
CA THR A 105 19.59 26.44 -14.83
C THR A 105 18.27 25.85 -15.33
N MET A 106 17.85 26.23 -16.55
CA MET A 106 16.61 25.75 -17.14
C MET A 106 16.60 24.21 -17.32
N VAL A 107 17.65 23.65 -17.92
CA VAL A 107 17.77 22.20 -18.15
C VAL A 107 17.79 21.45 -16.80
N SER A 108 18.53 21.95 -15.81
CA SER A 108 18.62 21.32 -14.49
C SER A 108 17.27 21.31 -13.77
N ILE A 109 16.50 22.40 -13.80
CA ILE A 109 15.18 22.48 -13.21
C ILE A 109 14.21 21.51 -13.90
N ILE A 110 14.23 21.40 -15.24
CA ILE A 110 13.38 20.46 -15.98
C ILE A 110 13.68 19.02 -15.55
N LEU A 111 14.96 18.61 -15.52
CA LEU A 111 15.35 17.25 -15.14
C LEU A 111 14.96 16.94 -13.70
N MET A 112 15.20 17.86 -12.76
CA MET A 112 14.79 17.70 -11.36
C MET A 112 13.27 17.57 -11.23
N SER A 113 12.52 18.38 -11.98
CA SER A 113 11.05 18.33 -11.98
C SER A 113 10.53 16.99 -12.49
N CYS A 114 11.09 16.45 -13.56
CA CYS A 114 10.73 15.12 -14.07
C CYS A 114 10.96 14.02 -13.02
N CYS A 115 12.11 14.03 -12.36
CA CYS A 115 12.40 13.07 -11.28
C CYS A 115 11.44 13.23 -10.10
N PHE A 116 11.14 14.46 -9.71
CA PHE A 116 10.20 14.76 -8.63
C PHE A 116 8.78 14.31 -8.96
N LEU A 117 8.28 14.58 -10.17
CA LEU A 117 6.96 14.14 -10.63
C LEU A 117 6.84 12.60 -10.63
N TYR A 118 7.89 11.89 -11.08
CA TYR A 118 7.91 10.43 -11.02
C TYR A 118 7.76 9.93 -9.56
N LYS A 119 8.49 10.52 -8.61
CA LYS A 119 8.42 10.15 -7.19
C LYS A 119 7.09 10.56 -6.54
N THR A 120 6.53 11.68 -6.95
CA THR A 120 5.18 12.10 -6.52
C THR A 120 4.13 11.11 -6.98
N TYR A 121 4.18 10.65 -8.23
CA TYR A 121 3.29 9.63 -8.74
C TYR A 121 3.40 8.31 -7.94
N GLU A 122 4.63 7.85 -7.65
CA GLU A 122 4.86 6.65 -6.84
C GLU A 122 4.24 6.79 -5.44
N TYR A 123 4.42 7.94 -4.80
CA TYR A 123 3.85 8.23 -3.48
C TYR A 123 2.33 8.25 -3.51
N VAL A 124 1.72 8.99 -4.45
CA VAL A 124 0.26 9.10 -4.59
C VAL A 124 -0.36 7.73 -4.84
N ALA A 125 0.19 6.93 -5.76
CA ALA A 125 -0.32 5.60 -6.08
C ALA A 125 -0.31 4.64 -4.87
N ASN A 126 0.60 4.82 -3.92
CA ASN A 126 0.69 3.97 -2.73
C ASN A 126 -0.04 4.55 -1.51
N LYS A 127 -0.25 5.87 -1.43
CA LYS A 127 -0.93 6.51 -0.29
C LYS A 127 -2.46 6.52 -0.45
N PHE A 128 -2.95 6.77 -1.66
CA PHE A 128 -4.39 6.91 -1.92
C PHE A 128 -5.07 5.60 -2.32
N CYS A 129 -4.47 4.46 -2.04
CA CYS A 129 -5.04 3.13 -2.25
C CYS A 129 -5.96 2.69 -1.10
N TYR A 130 -7.02 3.44 -0.87
CA TYR A 130 -7.89 3.26 0.28
C TYR A 130 -8.52 1.85 0.37
N ILE A 131 -9.06 1.34 -0.74
CA ILE A 131 -9.68 0.00 -0.79
C ILE A 131 -8.62 -1.08 -0.57
N ASP A 132 -7.47 -1.00 -1.25
CA ASP A 132 -6.39 -1.97 -1.10
C ASP A 132 -5.88 -2.02 0.35
N ALA A 133 -5.72 -0.85 1.00
CA ALA A 133 -5.31 -0.77 2.40
C ALA A 133 -6.31 -1.45 3.35
N ARG A 134 -7.62 -1.35 3.06
CA ARG A 134 -8.65 -2.01 3.86
C ARG A 134 -8.65 -3.51 3.70
N ILE A 135 -8.51 -4.02 2.48
CA ILE A 135 -8.36 -5.45 2.23
C ILE A 135 -7.14 -5.98 3.00
N ILE A 136 -6.04 -5.23 3.03
CA ILE A 136 -4.83 -5.58 3.79
C ILE A 136 -5.09 -5.62 5.31
N ILE A 137 -5.88 -4.69 5.85
CA ILE A 137 -6.23 -4.70 7.28
C ILE A 137 -7.06 -5.94 7.63
N VAL A 138 -8.04 -6.28 6.81
CA VAL A 138 -8.84 -7.50 6.99
C VAL A 138 -7.95 -8.75 6.88
N TYR A 139 -7.09 -8.82 5.87
CA TYR A 139 -6.13 -9.91 5.69
C TYR A 139 -5.20 -10.07 6.90
N LYS A 140 -4.66 -8.96 7.41
CA LYS A 140 -3.85 -8.97 8.63
C LYS A 140 -4.62 -9.50 9.83
N SER A 141 -5.86 -9.06 10.04
CA SER A 141 -6.71 -9.50 11.15
C SER A 141 -6.93 -11.02 11.12
N VAL A 142 -7.20 -11.58 9.94
CA VAL A 142 -7.36 -13.03 9.75
C VAL A 142 -6.06 -13.78 10.07
N LEU A 143 -4.92 -13.33 9.55
CA LEU A 143 -3.62 -13.95 9.82
C LEU A 143 -3.27 -13.91 11.31
N ASP A 144 -3.48 -12.77 11.98
CA ASP A 144 -3.24 -12.62 13.43
C ASP A 144 -4.10 -13.59 14.23
N GLN A 145 -5.38 -13.77 13.86
CA GLN A 145 -6.30 -14.70 14.53
C GLN A 145 -5.86 -16.15 14.34
N LEU A 146 -5.52 -16.56 13.12
CA LEU A 146 -5.09 -17.93 12.85
C LEU A 146 -3.78 -18.26 13.57
N LEU A 147 -2.79 -17.35 13.54
CA LEU A 147 -1.52 -17.53 14.23
C LEU A 147 -1.67 -17.61 15.75
N LYS A 148 -2.57 -16.80 16.34
CA LYS A 148 -2.92 -16.90 17.77
C LYS A 148 -3.58 -18.22 18.11
N GLY A 149 -4.44 -18.74 17.22
CA GLY A 149 -5.07 -20.06 17.39
C GLY A 149 -4.05 -21.20 17.45
N TYR A 150 -3.06 -21.18 16.56
CA TYR A 150 -1.97 -22.16 16.58
C TYR A 150 -1.10 -22.06 17.84
N ARG A 151 -0.80 -20.83 18.30
CA ARG A 151 -0.02 -20.64 19.54
C ARG A 151 -0.75 -21.19 20.77
N LYS A 152 -2.08 -21.06 20.85
CA LYS A 152 -2.89 -21.61 21.96
C LYS A 152 -2.99 -23.14 21.94
N LYS A 153 -2.87 -23.77 20.77
CA LYS A 153 -2.89 -25.24 20.66
C LYS A 153 -1.54 -25.88 20.94
N ALA A 154 -0.45 -25.11 20.93
CA ALA A 154 0.91 -25.56 21.19
C ALA A 154 1.35 -25.37 22.66
N LEU A 155 0.53 -24.73 23.49
CA LEU A 155 0.64 -24.60 24.94
C LEU A 155 -0.29 -25.59 25.67
#